data_93239da72c6aea5e7644297bef1c38a2
#
_entry.id   93239da72c6aea5e7644297bef1c38a2
#
_cell.length_a   1.000
_cell.length_b   1.000
_cell.length_c   1.000
_cell.angle_alpha   90.00
_cell.angle_beta   90.00
_cell.angle_gamma   90.00
#
_symmetry.space_group_name_H-M   'P 1'
#
loop_
_entity.id
_entity.type
_entity.pdbx_description
1 polymer ?
#
loop_
_entity_poly.entity_id
_entity_poly.type
_entity_poly.pdbx_seq_one_letter_code
_entity_poly.pdbx_strand_id
1 'polypeptide(L)'
;SAASDVYKRQALTRSDFSLAQSVVADDVLLDAAQRELEERAILTIAKRQPMAQDLREIVGSIRIASDLERIGDLGKNIAKRVMAVHEFGQPVQLTRGIEHMAELALDQLKDVLDSYATRDTDRAEAVRARDEDIDAMYTSIFRELLTYMMEDPRNISACTHLLFSAKNIERIGDHATNIAETIYYIKTGQQIEDERPKGDRTTSMVLPVNAATDK
;
A
#
# COMPACT_ATOMS: atom_id res chain seq x y z
N SER A 1 12.00 7.96 -33.85
CA SER A 1 13.45 7.80 -34.06
C SER A 1 14.09 7.48 -32.73
N ALA A 2 15.11 6.61 -32.71
CA ALA A 2 15.80 6.14 -31.49
C ALA A 2 16.24 7.28 -30.54
N ALA A 3 16.58 8.45 -31.06
CA ALA A 3 16.91 9.63 -30.25
C ALA A 3 15.68 10.17 -29.46
N SER A 4 14.47 10.18 -30.08
CA SER A 4 13.24 10.61 -29.42
C SER A 4 12.84 9.67 -28.27
N ASP A 5 13.11 8.38 -28.41
CA ASP A 5 12.79 7.38 -27.38
C ASP A 5 13.78 7.42 -26.21
N VAL A 6 15.06 7.76 -26.47
CA VAL A 6 16.07 8.01 -25.44
C VAL A 6 15.73 9.27 -24.65
N TYR A 7 15.31 10.37 -25.31
CA TYR A 7 14.90 11.59 -24.62
C TYR A 7 13.59 11.41 -23.81
N LYS A 8 12.62 10.63 -24.33
CA LYS A 8 11.41 10.29 -23.56
C LYS A 8 11.73 9.41 -22.35
N ARG A 9 12.64 8.44 -22.47
CA ARG A 9 13.10 7.64 -21.33
C ARG A 9 13.85 8.49 -20.30
N GLN A 10 14.74 9.39 -20.73
CA GLN A 10 15.45 10.29 -19.81
C GLN A 10 14.52 11.30 -19.13
N ALA A 11 13.47 11.77 -19.80
CA ALA A 11 12.48 12.66 -19.20
C ALA A 11 11.61 11.92 -18.17
N LEU A 12 11.18 10.69 -18.48
CA LEU A 12 10.44 9.81 -17.55
C LEU A 12 11.31 9.47 -16.32
N THR A 13 12.56 9.06 -16.51
CA THR A 13 13.45 8.69 -15.39
C THR A 13 13.80 9.86 -14.48
N ARG A 14 13.99 11.07 -15.01
CA ARG A 14 14.19 12.27 -14.19
C ARG A 14 12.94 12.72 -13.46
N SER A 15 11.76 12.58 -14.07
CA SER A 15 10.47 12.88 -13.44
C SER A 15 10.19 11.93 -12.30
N ASP A 16 10.43 10.64 -12.49
CA ASP A 16 10.20 9.60 -11.47
C ASP A 16 11.12 9.78 -10.26
N PHE A 17 12.39 10.14 -10.48
CA PHE A 17 13.33 10.38 -9.38
C PHE A 17 12.97 11.64 -8.57
N SER A 18 12.58 12.73 -9.23
CA SER A 18 12.14 13.95 -8.55
C SER A 18 10.85 13.74 -7.78
N LEU A 19 9.92 12.94 -8.32
CA LEU A 19 8.68 12.55 -7.65
C LEU A 19 8.98 11.69 -6.43
N ALA A 20 9.87 10.72 -6.54
CA ALA A 20 10.27 9.89 -5.40
C ALA A 20 10.91 10.71 -4.28
N GLN A 21 11.73 11.72 -4.62
CA GLN A 21 12.28 12.64 -3.63
C GLN A 21 11.21 13.51 -2.96
N SER A 22 10.22 13.99 -3.71
CA SER A 22 9.13 14.78 -3.13
C SER A 22 8.28 13.95 -2.17
N VAL A 23 7.96 12.70 -2.52
CA VAL A 23 7.24 11.77 -1.63
C VAL A 23 7.97 11.57 -0.31
N VAL A 24 9.31 11.41 -0.35
CA VAL A 24 10.12 11.30 0.88
C VAL A 24 10.13 12.59 1.70
N ALA A 25 10.08 13.74 1.05
CA ALA A 25 10.08 15.04 1.74
C ALA A 25 8.69 15.38 2.34
N ASP A 26 7.61 15.00 1.65
CA ASP A 26 6.23 15.30 2.05
C ASP A 26 5.75 14.44 3.24
N ASP A 27 6.41 13.34 3.53
CA ASP A 27 6.12 12.46 4.67
C ASP A 27 6.08 13.22 6.02
N VAL A 28 6.99 14.17 6.22
CA VAL A 28 7.01 15.01 7.43
C VAL A 28 5.72 15.83 7.61
N LEU A 29 5.04 16.19 6.51
CA LEU A 29 3.77 16.91 6.55
C LEU A 29 2.64 16.02 7.06
N LEU A 30 2.67 14.74 6.67
CA LEU A 30 1.68 13.76 7.10
C LEU A 30 1.83 13.45 8.61
N ASP A 31 3.05 13.27 9.08
CA ASP A 31 3.39 13.10 10.49
C ASP A 31 2.91 14.30 11.34
N ALA A 32 3.12 15.51 10.83
CA ALA A 32 2.70 16.72 11.52
C ALA A 32 1.16 16.83 11.58
N ALA A 33 0.47 16.50 10.50
CA ALA A 33 -0.99 16.50 10.43
C ALA A 33 -1.61 15.47 11.39
N GLN A 34 -1.03 14.26 11.48
CA GLN A 34 -1.48 13.24 12.43
C GLN A 34 -1.36 13.76 13.88
N ARG A 35 -0.20 14.29 14.27
CA ARG A 35 0.03 14.81 15.62
C ARG A 35 -0.94 15.94 15.98
N GLU A 36 -1.16 16.89 15.05
CA GLU A 36 -2.12 17.97 15.25
C GLU A 36 -3.54 17.44 15.44
N LEU A 37 -3.93 16.42 14.66
CA LEU A 37 -5.25 15.78 14.79
C LEU A 37 -5.39 15.12 16.16
N GLU A 38 -4.40 14.36 16.61
CA GLU A 38 -4.41 13.71 17.92
C GLU A 38 -4.52 14.71 19.07
N GLU A 39 -3.75 15.81 19.04
CA GLU A 39 -3.84 16.88 20.05
C GLU A 39 -5.22 17.52 20.07
N ARG A 40 -5.79 17.84 18.91
CA ARG A 40 -7.14 18.39 18.79
C ARG A 40 -8.20 17.44 19.30
N ALA A 41 -8.07 16.15 19.01
CA ALA A 41 -8.97 15.11 19.47
C ALA A 41 -8.97 15.01 21.00
N ILE A 42 -7.79 14.94 21.62
CA ILE A 42 -7.62 14.90 23.09
C ILE A 42 -8.24 16.14 23.72
N LEU A 43 -7.94 17.32 23.22
CA LEU A 43 -8.51 18.59 23.74
C LEU A 43 -10.03 18.65 23.58
N THR A 44 -10.57 18.10 22.50
CA THR A 44 -12.03 18.04 22.27
C THR A 44 -12.69 17.13 23.26
N ILE A 45 -12.13 15.93 23.52
CA ILE A 45 -12.63 15.00 24.53
C ILE A 45 -12.61 15.66 25.91
N ALA A 46 -11.48 16.27 26.29
CA ALA A 46 -11.32 16.88 27.61
C ALA A 46 -12.28 18.07 27.84
N LYS A 47 -12.51 18.92 26.82
CA LYS A 47 -13.31 20.14 26.95
C LYS A 47 -14.81 19.91 26.71
N ARG A 48 -15.17 19.00 25.81
CA ARG A 48 -16.55 18.82 25.34
C ARG A 48 -17.23 17.60 25.95
N GLN A 49 -16.47 16.63 26.50
CA GLN A 49 -16.97 15.38 27.05
C GLN A 49 -17.98 14.69 26.11
N PRO A 50 -17.57 14.43 24.84
CA PRO A 50 -18.45 13.87 23.82
C PRO A 50 -18.94 12.50 24.25
N MET A 51 -20.17 12.14 23.87
CA MET A 51 -20.81 10.89 24.24
C MET A 51 -21.18 10.07 23.02
N ALA A 52 -21.20 8.75 23.21
CA ALA A 52 -21.70 7.78 22.23
C ALA A 52 -21.09 7.99 20.82
N GLN A 53 -21.88 8.45 19.86
CA GLN A 53 -21.46 8.59 18.47
C GLN A 53 -20.35 9.62 18.27
N ASP A 54 -20.44 10.78 18.94
CA ASP A 54 -19.41 11.83 18.82
C ASP A 54 -18.05 11.34 19.33
N LEU A 55 -18.05 10.57 20.42
CA LEU A 55 -16.82 9.95 20.92
C LEU A 55 -16.27 8.92 19.94
N ARG A 56 -17.13 8.09 19.33
CA ARG A 56 -16.68 7.14 18.29
C ARG A 56 -16.10 7.83 17.08
N GLU A 57 -16.69 8.95 16.62
CA GLU A 57 -16.16 9.74 15.52
C GLU A 57 -14.75 10.26 15.83
N ILE A 58 -14.52 10.78 17.03
CA ILE A 58 -13.19 11.28 17.41
C ILE A 58 -12.17 10.14 17.48
N VAL A 59 -12.50 9.03 18.16
CA VAL A 59 -11.60 7.88 18.28
C VAL A 59 -11.34 7.23 16.91
N GLY A 60 -12.36 7.12 16.08
CA GLY A 60 -12.22 6.61 14.70
C GLY A 60 -11.35 7.52 13.84
N SER A 61 -11.48 8.83 13.97
CA SER A 61 -10.61 9.78 13.24
C SER A 61 -9.14 9.64 13.63
N ILE A 62 -8.82 9.38 14.91
CA ILE A 62 -7.44 9.09 15.35
C ILE A 62 -6.92 7.80 14.70
N ARG A 63 -7.74 6.73 14.65
CA ARG A 63 -7.35 5.47 14.01
C ARG A 63 -7.08 5.66 12.53
N ILE A 64 -7.99 6.34 11.82
CA ILE A 64 -7.84 6.65 10.39
C ILE A 64 -6.58 7.48 10.13
N ALA A 65 -6.28 8.48 10.97
CA ALA A 65 -5.07 9.28 10.84
C ALA A 65 -3.80 8.42 11.01
N SER A 66 -3.82 7.47 11.94
CA SER A 66 -2.71 6.53 12.13
C SER A 66 -2.54 5.60 10.93
N ASP A 67 -3.63 5.06 10.35
CA ASP A 67 -3.54 4.25 9.14
C ASP A 67 -3.02 5.06 7.94
N LEU A 68 -3.41 6.32 7.80
CA LEU A 68 -2.93 7.21 6.73
C LEU A 68 -1.43 7.53 6.89
N GLU A 69 -0.94 7.74 8.10
CA GLU A 69 0.51 7.89 8.35
C GLU A 69 1.27 6.63 7.95
N ARG A 70 0.76 5.43 8.31
CA ARG A 70 1.36 4.16 7.89
C ARG A 70 1.40 4.00 6.37
N ILE A 71 0.33 4.42 5.68
CA ILE A 71 0.30 4.44 4.20
C ILE A 71 1.38 5.39 3.66
N GLY A 72 1.56 6.57 4.25
CA GLY A 72 2.62 7.51 3.91
C GLY A 72 4.02 6.90 4.06
N ASP A 73 4.30 6.28 5.21
CA ASP A 73 5.54 5.56 5.49
C ASP A 73 5.83 4.46 4.47
N LEU A 74 4.80 3.69 4.07
CA LEU A 74 4.92 2.66 3.04
C LEU A 74 5.23 3.27 1.67
N GLY A 75 4.57 4.37 1.31
CA GLY A 75 4.83 5.13 0.09
C GLY A 75 6.26 5.65 0.04
N LYS A 76 6.76 6.23 1.13
CA LYS A 76 8.16 6.66 1.29
C LYS A 76 9.14 5.50 1.09
N ASN A 77 8.83 4.32 1.65
CA ASN A 77 9.67 3.14 1.51
C ASN A 77 9.67 2.60 0.07
N ILE A 78 8.54 2.65 -0.64
CA ILE A 78 8.47 2.33 -2.07
C ILE A 78 9.33 3.30 -2.87
N ALA A 79 9.20 4.62 -2.64
CA ALA A 79 9.98 5.64 -3.33
C ALA A 79 11.49 5.42 -3.18
N LYS A 80 11.98 5.12 -1.96
CA LYS A 80 13.40 4.79 -1.72
C LYS A 80 13.86 3.55 -2.48
N ARG A 81 13.01 2.53 -2.61
CA ARG A 81 13.33 1.29 -3.33
C ARG A 81 13.36 1.51 -4.83
N VAL A 82 12.41 2.29 -5.37
CA VAL A 82 12.40 2.67 -6.79
C VAL A 82 13.70 3.40 -7.16
N MET A 83 14.16 4.33 -6.32
CA MET A 83 15.44 5.00 -6.53
C MET A 83 16.61 4.01 -6.54
N ALA A 84 16.65 3.06 -5.60
CA ALA A 84 17.70 2.05 -5.53
C ALA A 84 17.70 1.11 -6.76
N VAL A 85 16.53 0.67 -7.20
CA VAL A 85 16.43 -0.23 -8.37
C VAL A 85 16.83 0.46 -9.66
N HIS A 86 16.60 1.76 -9.78
CA HIS A 86 16.98 2.54 -10.96
C HIS A 86 18.52 2.47 -11.24
N GLU A 87 19.32 2.34 -10.19
CA GLU A 87 20.78 2.21 -10.32
C GLU A 87 21.23 0.88 -10.94
N PHE A 88 20.40 -0.16 -10.87
CA PHE A 88 20.72 -1.52 -11.33
C PHE A 88 20.29 -1.83 -12.77
N GLY A 89 19.61 -0.89 -13.47
CA GLY A 89 19.14 -1.10 -14.85
C GLY A 89 18.01 -2.16 -14.92
N GLN A 90 16.75 -1.72 -14.87
CA GLN A 90 15.60 -2.61 -14.74
C GLN A 90 15.21 -3.35 -16.03
N PRO A 91 14.74 -4.61 -15.91
CA PRO A 91 13.87 -5.21 -16.91
C PRO A 91 12.49 -4.54 -16.83
N VAL A 92 12.15 -3.70 -17.79
CA VAL A 92 10.85 -2.97 -17.90
C VAL A 92 9.62 -3.89 -17.79
N GLN A 93 9.80 -5.18 -18.07
CA GLN A 93 8.71 -6.17 -18.01
C GLN A 93 8.25 -6.46 -16.57
N LEU A 94 9.15 -6.38 -15.59
CA LEU A 94 8.84 -6.70 -14.17
C LEU A 94 8.11 -5.58 -13.44
N THR A 95 8.15 -4.35 -13.95
CA THR A 95 7.52 -3.19 -13.29
C THR A 95 6.03 -3.10 -13.56
N ARG A 96 5.54 -3.62 -14.69
CA ARG A 96 4.13 -3.50 -15.10
C ARG A 96 3.14 -4.12 -14.10
N GLY A 97 3.46 -5.28 -13.55
CA GLY A 97 2.62 -5.93 -12.54
C GLY A 97 2.53 -5.09 -11.27
N ILE A 98 3.66 -4.51 -10.86
CA ILE A 98 3.75 -3.64 -9.67
C ILE A 98 3.02 -2.31 -9.90
N GLU A 99 3.13 -1.72 -11.10
CA GLU A 99 2.41 -0.52 -11.49
C GLU A 99 0.89 -0.75 -11.43
N HIS A 100 0.41 -1.85 -12.00
CA HIS A 100 -1.01 -2.19 -11.95
C HIS A 100 -1.50 -2.46 -10.51
N MET A 101 -0.71 -3.16 -9.71
CA MET A 101 -1.02 -3.37 -8.28
C MET A 101 -1.10 -2.04 -7.51
N ALA A 102 -0.21 -1.08 -7.84
CA ALA A 102 -0.23 0.25 -7.25
C ALA A 102 -1.48 1.05 -7.65
N GLU A 103 -1.93 0.95 -8.90
CA GLU A 103 -3.19 1.55 -9.37
C GLU A 103 -4.38 1.01 -8.58
N LEU A 104 -4.48 -0.30 -8.38
CA LEU A 104 -5.54 -0.91 -7.58
C LEU A 104 -5.54 -0.40 -6.13
N ALA A 105 -4.38 -0.32 -5.50
CA ALA A 105 -4.25 0.19 -4.13
C ALA A 105 -4.61 1.68 -4.02
N LEU A 106 -4.24 2.50 -5.02
CA LEU A 106 -4.60 3.91 -5.07
C LEU A 106 -6.12 4.11 -5.27
N ASP A 107 -6.75 3.33 -6.13
CA ASP A 107 -8.20 3.37 -6.32
C ASP A 107 -8.93 2.95 -5.04
N GLN A 108 -8.44 1.91 -4.36
CA GLN A 108 -8.98 1.47 -3.07
C GLN A 108 -8.84 2.56 -2.00
N LEU A 109 -7.67 3.20 -1.89
CA LEU A 109 -7.43 4.30 -0.96
C LEU A 109 -8.34 5.50 -1.25
N LYS A 110 -8.50 5.88 -2.52
CA LYS A 110 -9.41 6.95 -2.91
C LYS A 110 -10.84 6.63 -2.52
N ASP A 111 -11.31 5.43 -2.83
CA ASP A 111 -12.68 5.01 -2.52
C ASP A 111 -12.95 5.02 -1.02
N VAL A 112 -12.01 4.58 -0.18
CA VAL A 112 -12.19 4.60 1.27
C VAL A 112 -12.18 6.02 1.85
N LEU A 113 -11.35 6.92 1.31
CA LEU A 113 -11.36 8.33 1.71
C LEU A 113 -12.67 9.04 1.33
N ASP A 114 -13.17 8.77 0.12
CA ASP A 114 -14.47 9.26 -0.32
C ASP A 114 -15.61 8.70 0.55
N SER A 115 -15.55 7.40 0.90
CA SER A 115 -16.48 6.75 1.83
C SER A 115 -16.49 7.44 3.20
N TYR A 116 -15.31 7.77 3.73
CA TYR A 116 -15.20 8.51 5.00
C TYR A 116 -15.83 9.91 4.90
N ALA A 117 -15.54 10.65 3.82
CA ALA A 117 -16.05 11.99 3.60
C ALA A 117 -17.59 12.03 3.45
N THR A 118 -18.18 11.01 2.80
CA THR A 118 -19.62 10.90 2.55
C THR A 118 -20.35 10.09 3.63
N ARG A 119 -19.63 9.44 4.56
CA ARG A 119 -20.15 8.51 5.56
C ARG A 119 -20.93 7.33 4.95
N ASP A 120 -20.46 6.86 3.81
CA ASP A 120 -21.04 5.77 3.01
C ASP A 120 -20.44 4.42 3.42
N THR A 121 -21.18 3.64 4.22
CA THR A 121 -20.75 2.33 4.70
C THR A 121 -20.75 1.26 3.61
N ASP A 122 -21.65 1.36 2.62
CA ASP A 122 -21.74 0.38 1.53
C ASP A 122 -20.49 0.48 0.64
N ARG A 123 -20.04 1.70 0.41
CA ARG A 123 -18.78 1.94 -0.30
C ARG A 123 -17.56 1.45 0.51
N ALA A 124 -17.56 1.63 1.83
CA ALA A 124 -16.52 1.08 2.69
C ALA A 124 -16.46 -0.44 2.62
N GLU A 125 -17.61 -1.11 2.65
CA GLU A 125 -17.70 -2.57 2.51
C GLU A 125 -17.21 -3.05 1.13
N ALA A 126 -17.52 -2.33 0.06
CA ALA A 126 -17.00 -2.61 -1.28
C ALA A 126 -15.47 -2.49 -1.36
N VAL A 127 -14.86 -1.54 -0.62
CA VAL A 127 -13.39 -1.43 -0.50
C VAL A 127 -12.82 -2.68 0.17
N ARG A 128 -13.42 -3.13 1.27
CA ARG A 128 -13.00 -4.35 1.99
C ARG A 128 -13.07 -5.60 1.12
N ALA A 129 -14.11 -5.73 0.30
CA ALA A 129 -14.27 -6.89 -0.59
C ALA A 129 -13.21 -6.96 -1.71
N ARG A 130 -12.67 -5.82 -2.17
CA ARG A 130 -11.66 -5.76 -3.24
C ARG A 130 -10.21 -6.00 -2.77
N ASP A 131 -9.99 -6.16 -1.50
CA ASP A 131 -8.66 -6.42 -0.93
C ASP A 131 -8.06 -7.74 -1.44
N GLU A 132 -8.90 -8.75 -1.70
CA GLU A 132 -8.50 -10.03 -2.27
C GLU A 132 -7.83 -9.89 -3.66
N ASP A 133 -8.20 -8.87 -4.45
CA ASP A 133 -7.61 -8.60 -5.76
C ASP A 133 -6.15 -8.18 -5.64
N ILE A 134 -5.82 -7.33 -4.65
CA ILE A 134 -4.44 -6.89 -4.37
C ILE A 134 -3.60 -8.06 -3.85
N ASP A 135 -4.14 -8.89 -2.96
CA ASP A 135 -3.50 -10.08 -2.43
C ASP A 135 -3.17 -11.10 -3.53
N ALA A 136 -4.13 -11.34 -4.45
CA ALA A 136 -3.93 -12.24 -5.58
C ALA A 136 -2.84 -11.71 -6.54
N MET A 137 -2.83 -10.40 -6.79
CA MET A 137 -1.83 -9.76 -7.62
C MET A 137 -0.44 -9.85 -6.96
N TYR A 138 -0.33 -9.58 -5.66
CA TYR A 138 0.92 -9.76 -4.90
C TYR A 138 1.45 -11.18 -5.03
N THR A 139 0.60 -12.19 -4.85
CA THR A 139 0.99 -13.60 -4.98
C THR A 139 1.50 -13.93 -6.39
N SER A 140 0.91 -13.36 -7.44
CA SER A 140 1.35 -13.52 -8.83
C SER A 140 2.73 -12.89 -9.05
N ILE A 141 2.91 -11.64 -8.62
CA ILE A 141 4.18 -10.91 -8.73
C ILE A 141 5.30 -11.63 -7.95
N PHE A 142 4.99 -12.13 -6.76
CA PHE A 142 5.94 -12.89 -5.95
C PHE A 142 6.50 -14.09 -6.71
N ARG A 143 5.64 -14.90 -7.34
CA ARG A 143 6.04 -16.07 -8.13
C ARG A 143 6.87 -15.68 -9.36
N GLU A 144 6.46 -14.62 -10.06
CA GLU A 144 7.16 -14.12 -11.23
C GLU A 144 8.58 -13.66 -10.85
N LEU A 145 8.73 -12.86 -9.81
CA LEU A 145 10.03 -12.37 -9.33
C LEU A 145 10.95 -13.52 -8.87
N LEU A 146 10.41 -14.55 -8.19
CA LEU A 146 11.18 -15.74 -7.83
C LEU A 146 11.73 -16.47 -9.07
N THR A 147 10.91 -16.60 -10.12
CA THR A 147 11.35 -17.24 -11.36
C THR A 147 12.54 -16.48 -11.97
N TYR A 148 12.46 -15.14 -12.04
CA TYR A 148 13.57 -14.33 -12.55
C TYR A 148 14.84 -14.40 -11.69
N MET A 149 14.70 -14.51 -10.35
CA MET A 149 15.85 -14.72 -9.46
C MET A 149 16.54 -16.07 -9.71
N MET A 150 15.74 -17.11 -10.01
CA MET A 150 16.27 -18.47 -10.29
C MET A 150 16.92 -18.57 -11.66
N GLU A 151 16.41 -17.85 -12.67
CA GLU A 151 16.97 -17.85 -14.03
C GLU A 151 18.33 -17.15 -14.11
N ASP A 152 18.51 -16.04 -13.39
CA ASP A 152 19.75 -15.29 -13.37
C ASP A 152 20.01 -14.67 -11.99
N PRO A 153 21.05 -15.15 -11.27
CA PRO A 153 21.41 -14.60 -9.95
C PRO A 153 21.71 -13.10 -9.94
N ARG A 154 22.04 -12.50 -11.08
CA ARG A 154 22.26 -11.05 -11.19
C ARG A 154 20.99 -10.23 -10.95
N ASN A 155 19.82 -10.86 -11.15
CA ASN A 155 18.51 -10.23 -10.93
C ASN A 155 18.11 -10.19 -9.45
N ILE A 156 18.77 -10.95 -8.55
CA ILE A 156 18.36 -11.11 -7.16
C ILE A 156 18.19 -9.74 -6.47
N SER A 157 19.17 -8.84 -6.62
CA SER A 157 19.11 -7.54 -5.95
C SER A 157 17.92 -6.70 -6.42
N ALA A 158 17.74 -6.55 -7.73
CA ALA A 158 16.63 -5.78 -8.30
C ALA A 158 15.28 -6.41 -7.96
N CYS A 159 15.13 -7.73 -8.14
CA CYS A 159 13.89 -8.45 -7.82
C CYS A 159 13.55 -8.38 -6.33
N THR A 160 14.55 -8.37 -5.44
CA THR A 160 14.33 -8.21 -4.00
C THR A 160 13.72 -6.83 -3.68
N HIS A 161 14.25 -5.75 -4.27
CA HIS A 161 13.67 -4.41 -4.10
C HIS A 161 12.24 -4.34 -4.64
N LEU A 162 11.98 -4.93 -5.81
CA LEU A 162 10.65 -4.99 -6.41
C LEU A 162 9.66 -5.80 -5.55
N LEU A 163 10.11 -6.93 -4.99
CA LEU A 163 9.30 -7.75 -4.07
C LEU A 163 8.89 -6.99 -2.82
N PHE A 164 9.82 -6.27 -2.20
CA PHE A 164 9.50 -5.43 -1.06
C PHE A 164 8.61 -4.24 -1.42
N SER A 165 8.71 -3.69 -2.64
CA SER A 165 7.80 -2.65 -3.12
C SER A 165 6.39 -3.21 -3.27
N ALA A 166 6.23 -4.39 -3.88
CA ALA A 166 4.95 -5.08 -4.00
C ALA A 166 4.34 -5.38 -2.61
N LYS A 167 5.15 -5.85 -1.64
CA LYS A 167 4.66 -6.08 -0.26
C LYS A 167 4.22 -4.80 0.44
N ASN A 168 4.90 -3.67 0.19
CA ASN A 168 4.46 -2.39 0.73
C ASN A 168 3.14 -1.93 0.10
N ILE A 169 2.91 -2.18 -1.20
CA ILE A 169 1.64 -1.87 -1.87
C ILE A 169 0.49 -2.72 -1.31
N GLU A 170 0.71 -4.02 -1.09
CA GLU A 170 -0.28 -4.88 -0.45
C GLU A 170 -0.63 -4.36 0.94
N ARG A 171 0.35 -3.95 1.76
CA ARG A 171 0.09 -3.36 3.07
C ARG A 171 -0.66 -2.02 3.01
N ILE A 172 -0.52 -1.24 1.93
CA ILE A 172 -1.35 -0.05 1.70
C ILE A 172 -2.82 -0.47 1.54
N GLY A 173 -3.11 -1.54 0.81
CA GLY A 173 -4.44 -2.15 0.72
C GLY A 173 -4.97 -2.59 2.09
N ASP A 174 -4.13 -3.27 2.89
CA ASP A 174 -4.44 -3.64 4.27
C ASP A 174 -4.89 -2.43 5.12
N HIS A 175 -4.14 -1.33 5.07
CA HIS A 175 -4.51 -0.13 5.82
C HIS A 175 -5.76 0.56 5.27
N ALA A 176 -5.99 0.56 3.96
CA ALA A 176 -7.23 1.05 3.37
C ALA A 176 -8.46 0.24 3.86
N THR A 177 -8.31 -1.07 3.99
CA THR A 177 -9.34 -1.94 4.56
C THR A 177 -9.57 -1.66 6.06
N ASN A 178 -8.51 -1.42 6.85
CA ASN A 178 -8.65 -1.01 8.26
C ASN A 178 -9.43 0.31 8.39
N ILE A 179 -9.18 1.26 7.49
CA ILE A 179 -9.96 2.51 7.42
C ILE A 179 -11.44 2.21 7.14
N ALA A 180 -11.75 1.31 6.18
CA ALA A 180 -13.11 0.91 5.86
C ALA A 180 -13.83 0.29 7.07
N GLU A 181 -13.18 -0.59 7.80
CA GLU A 181 -13.69 -1.20 9.04
C GLU A 181 -13.92 -0.13 10.13
N THR A 182 -13.04 0.85 10.22
CA THR A 182 -13.19 1.98 11.16
C THR A 182 -14.39 2.85 10.79
N ILE A 183 -14.66 3.11 9.50
CA ILE A 183 -15.83 3.85 9.02
C ILE A 183 -17.12 3.12 9.42
N TYR A 184 -17.16 1.81 9.20
CA TYR A 184 -18.29 0.97 9.62
C TYR A 184 -18.52 1.07 11.14
N TYR A 185 -17.46 0.94 11.94
CA TYR A 185 -17.53 1.07 13.39
C TYR A 185 -18.02 2.46 13.84
N ILE A 186 -17.57 3.54 13.23
CA ILE A 186 -18.04 4.90 13.53
C ILE A 186 -19.55 4.99 13.35
N LYS A 187 -20.07 4.45 12.24
CA LYS A 187 -21.46 4.55 11.87
C LYS A 187 -22.38 3.66 12.71
N THR A 188 -22.00 2.40 12.90
CA THR A 188 -22.86 1.37 13.52
C THR A 188 -22.59 1.18 15.02
N GLY A 189 -21.39 1.48 15.49
CA GLY A 189 -20.89 1.15 16.83
C GLY A 189 -20.52 -0.32 16.98
N GLN A 190 -20.57 -1.11 15.91
CA GLN A 190 -20.23 -2.53 15.89
C GLN A 190 -18.93 -2.76 15.11
N GLN A 191 -18.13 -3.72 15.52
CA GLN A 191 -17.01 -4.19 14.72
C GLN A 191 -17.51 -5.23 13.72
N ILE A 192 -16.86 -5.31 12.57
CA ILE A 192 -17.15 -6.37 11.60
C ILE A 192 -16.52 -7.65 12.16
N GLU A 193 -17.36 -8.65 12.47
CA GLU A 193 -16.94 -9.93 13.07
C GLU A 193 -16.47 -10.94 12.02
N ASP A 194 -16.85 -10.75 10.75
CA ASP A 194 -16.47 -11.66 9.68
C ASP A 194 -14.96 -11.59 9.40
N GLU A 195 -14.33 -12.76 9.36
CA GLU A 195 -12.91 -12.86 8.98
C GLU A 195 -12.71 -12.24 7.59
N ARG A 196 -11.71 -11.39 7.51
CA ARG A 196 -11.28 -10.76 6.26
C ARG A 196 -10.85 -11.84 5.27
N PRO A 197 -11.39 -11.89 4.05
CA PRO A 197 -10.85 -12.77 3.02
C PRO A 197 -9.38 -12.41 2.77
N LYS A 198 -8.44 -13.29 3.08
CA LYS A 198 -7.01 -13.11 2.79
C LYS A 198 -6.63 -13.99 1.62
N GLY A 199 -6.24 -13.36 0.51
CA GLY A 199 -5.74 -14.02 -0.70
C GLY A 199 -4.23 -14.30 -0.68
N ASP A 200 -3.47 -13.71 0.25
CA ASP A 200 -2.03 -13.91 0.36
C ASP A 200 -1.71 -15.34 0.83
N ARG A 201 -1.22 -16.17 -0.09
CA ARG A 201 -0.78 -17.56 0.16
C ARG A 201 0.74 -17.71 0.22
N THR A 202 1.49 -16.61 0.21
CA THR A 202 2.97 -16.67 0.14
C THR A 202 3.59 -17.28 1.38
N THR A 203 2.97 -17.15 2.55
CA THR A 203 3.41 -17.78 3.80
C THR A 203 3.25 -19.28 3.85
N SER A 204 2.37 -19.87 3.01
CA SER A 204 2.12 -21.31 2.92
C SER A 204 2.78 -21.95 1.70
N MET A 205 3.46 -21.20 0.84
CA MET A 205 4.16 -21.72 -0.32
C MET A 205 5.44 -22.41 0.10
N VAL A 206 5.42 -23.74 0.06
CA VAL A 206 6.62 -24.57 0.04
C VAL A 206 6.97 -24.84 -1.42
N LEU A 207 8.08 -24.27 -1.91
CA LEU A 207 8.60 -24.62 -3.22
C LEU A 207 9.01 -26.11 -3.17
N PRO A 208 8.56 -26.96 -4.12
CA PRO A 208 9.06 -28.33 -4.19
C PRO A 208 10.57 -28.26 -4.47
N VAL A 209 11.37 -28.64 -3.51
CA VAL A 209 12.79 -28.93 -3.75
C VAL A 209 12.79 -30.12 -4.68
N ASN A 210 13.14 -29.92 -5.96
CA ASN A 210 13.39 -31.03 -6.88
C ASN A 210 14.47 -31.90 -6.23
N ALA A 211 14.08 -33.08 -5.74
CA ALA A 211 15.02 -34.10 -5.36
C ALA A 211 15.85 -34.39 -6.61
N ALA A 212 17.10 -33.92 -6.58
CA ALA A 212 18.08 -34.32 -7.58
C ALA A 212 18.05 -35.83 -7.61
N THR A 213 17.58 -36.38 -8.73
CA THR A 213 17.66 -37.79 -9.02
C THR A 213 19.13 -38.15 -9.06
N ASP A 214 19.60 -38.78 -7.98
CA ASP A 214 20.82 -39.61 -8.02
C ASP A 214 20.68 -40.63 -9.17
N LYS A 215 21.51 -40.45 -10.18
CA LYS A 215 21.98 -41.53 -11.03
C LYS A 215 23.43 -41.28 -11.44
#